data_7794e43c8a1c09067596d41ae08ffbaa
#
_entry.id   7794e43c8a1c09067596d41ae08ffbaa
#
_cell.length_a   1.000
_cell.length_b   1.000
_cell.length_c   1.000
_cell.angle_alpha   90.00
_cell.angle_beta   90.00
_cell.angle_gamma   90.00
#
_symmetry.space_group_name_H-M   'P 1'
#
loop_
_entity.id
_entity.type
_entity.pdbx_description
1 polymer ?
#
loop_
_entity_poly.entity_id
_entity_poly.type
_entity_poly.pdbx_seq_one_letter_code
_entity_poly.pdbx_strand_id
1 'polypeptide(L)'
;TTQLRFNIGGYLQSRRGTPESIDDIFNQAFTITPIAHPAQYSNGKFARVVYRENPYVLATQRGYKTTNSSKIESLFALEQDLKFITSGLKFKGTFSFDSYSSNYVTRAKWPDMYNPAVGRNAVTGELKMGALDTEGQDYLGYEKGSDWGNRSTYLEFNFSYNRILAKKHTIDAMFMGNWRNYDDGSKQPYRNQGFAGRFSYNYASKYIAEFNFGYNGS
;
A
#
# COMPACT_ATOMS: atom_id res chain seq x y z
N THR A 1 9.26 17.75 34.18
CA THR A 1 8.23 16.75 33.84
C THR A 1 8.68 16.00 32.61
N THR A 2 8.50 14.67 32.59
CA THR A 2 8.73 13.82 31.43
C THR A 2 7.39 13.34 30.92
N GLN A 3 7.14 13.43 29.61
CA GLN A 3 5.95 12.89 28.98
C GLN A 3 6.38 11.96 27.86
N LEU A 4 5.80 10.75 27.85
CA LEU A 4 5.96 9.77 26.79
C LEU A 4 4.63 9.61 26.08
N ARG A 5 4.66 9.64 24.76
CA ARG A 5 3.51 9.34 23.90
C ARG A 5 3.90 8.20 22.97
N PHE A 6 3.10 7.17 22.97
CA PHE A 6 3.25 6.05 22.04
C PHE A 6 1.93 5.82 21.32
N ASN A 7 1.97 5.86 20.01
CA ASN A 7 0.85 5.52 19.15
C ASN A 7 1.27 4.39 18.23
N ILE A 8 0.42 3.40 18.08
CA ILE A 8 0.56 2.34 17.09
C ILE A 8 -0.80 2.16 16.43
N GLY A 9 -0.77 2.05 15.12
CA GLY A 9 -1.94 1.83 14.29
C GLY A 9 -1.59 0.95 13.10
N GLY A 10 -2.60 0.52 12.38
CA GLY A 10 -2.39 -0.27 11.18
C GLY A 10 -3.58 -1.14 10.84
N TYR A 11 -3.39 -1.95 9.80
CA TYR A 11 -4.38 -2.93 9.40
C TYR A 11 -3.73 -4.18 8.82
N LEU A 12 -4.47 -5.27 8.91
CA LEU A 12 -4.23 -6.51 8.15
C LEU A 12 -5.43 -6.71 7.24
N GLN A 13 -5.20 -6.87 5.96
CA GLN A 13 -6.23 -7.10 4.98
C GLN A 13 -5.93 -8.38 4.20
N SER A 14 -6.92 -9.25 4.09
CA SER A 14 -6.89 -10.38 3.18
C SER A 14 -8.06 -10.25 2.19
N ARG A 15 -7.73 -10.21 0.91
CA ARG A 15 -8.72 -10.10 -0.18
C ARG A 15 -8.61 -11.33 -1.07
N ARG A 16 -9.74 -11.95 -1.34
CA ARG A 16 -9.84 -13.07 -2.26
C ARG A 16 -10.69 -12.69 -3.47
N GLY A 17 -10.20 -12.96 -4.65
CA GLY A 17 -10.88 -12.70 -5.92
C GLY A 17 -10.53 -13.73 -6.98
N THR A 18 -10.97 -13.50 -8.21
CA THR A 18 -10.55 -14.27 -9.38
C THR A 18 -9.06 -14.05 -9.68
N PRO A 19 -8.35 -15.05 -10.23
CA PRO A 19 -6.97 -14.87 -10.68
C PRO A 19 -6.82 -13.83 -11.79
N GLU A 20 -7.83 -13.74 -12.64
CA GLU A 20 -7.85 -12.83 -13.80
C GLU A 20 -8.15 -11.39 -13.40
N SER A 21 -7.67 -10.44 -14.19
CA SER A 21 -8.02 -9.06 -13.97
C SER A 21 -9.50 -8.80 -14.28
N ILE A 22 -10.12 -7.92 -13.52
CA ILE A 22 -11.51 -7.53 -13.76
C ILE A 22 -11.66 -6.89 -15.13
N ASP A 23 -10.69 -6.09 -15.56
CA ASP A 23 -10.68 -5.41 -16.86
C ASP A 23 -10.63 -6.42 -18.01
N ASP A 24 -9.84 -7.49 -17.88
CA ASP A 24 -9.78 -8.55 -18.89
C ASP A 24 -11.11 -9.28 -18.99
N ILE A 25 -11.74 -9.62 -17.86
CA ILE A 25 -13.05 -10.27 -17.84
C ILE A 25 -14.10 -9.39 -18.54
N PHE A 26 -14.15 -8.08 -18.22
CA PHE A 26 -15.05 -7.16 -18.89
C PHE A 26 -14.74 -7.00 -20.37
N ASN A 27 -13.47 -6.87 -20.73
CA ASN A 27 -13.06 -6.76 -22.13
C ASN A 27 -13.51 -7.98 -22.93
N GLN A 28 -13.34 -9.21 -22.41
CA GLN A 28 -13.85 -10.41 -23.05
C GLN A 28 -15.39 -10.39 -23.14
N ALA A 29 -16.08 -9.99 -22.07
CA ALA A 29 -17.53 -9.93 -22.05
C ALA A 29 -18.12 -8.94 -23.08
N PHE A 30 -17.47 -7.79 -23.29
CA PHE A 30 -17.91 -6.79 -24.27
C PHE A 30 -17.52 -7.13 -25.72
N THR A 31 -16.49 -7.91 -25.92
CA THR A 31 -15.97 -8.19 -27.27
C THR A 31 -16.48 -9.51 -27.86
N ILE A 32 -16.98 -10.42 -27.03
CA ILE A 32 -17.64 -11.66 -27.49
C ILE A 32 -19.08 -11.37 -27.93
N THR A 33 -19.44 -11.81 -29.13
CA THR A 33 -20.83 -11.72 -29.59
C THR A 33 -21.70 -12.77 -28.86
N PRO A 34 -22.93 -12.41 -28.43
CA PRO A 34 -23.81 -13.34 -27.71
C PRO A 34 -24.13 -14.65 -28.44
N ILE A 35 -24.01 -14.67 -29.77
CA ILE A 35 -24.26 -15.85 -30.63
C ILE A 35 -23.03 -16.75 -30.77
N ALA A 36 -21.84 -16.36 -30.27
CA ALA A 36 -20.61 -17.14 -30.43
C ALA A 36 -20.69 -18.47 -29.67
N HIS A 37 -21.10 -18.43 -28.40
CA HIS A 37 -21.37 -19.57 -27.54
C HIS A 37 -22.09 -19.11 -26.26
N PRO A 38 -22.81 -19.98 -25.55
CA PRO A 38 -23.35 -19.69 -24.24
C PRO A 38 -22.22 -19.63 -23.20
N ALA A 39 -22.51 -19.06 -22.02
CA ALA A 39 -21.58 -19.05 -20.89
C ALA A 39 -21.16 -20.49 -20.51
N GLN A 40 -22.12 -21.41 -20.48
CA GLN A 40 -21.91 -22.82 -20.28
C GLN A 40 -22.98 -23.59 -21.10
N TYR A 41 -22.58 -24.69 -21.69
CA TYR A 41 -23.51 -25.57 -22.41
C TYR A 41 -24.30 -26.44 -21.42
N SER A 42 -25.46 -26.95 -21.87
CA SER A 42 -26.35 -27.81 -21.07
C SER A 42 -25.71 -29.12 -20.60
N ASN A 43 -24.65 -29.57 -21.25
CA ASN A 43 -23.85 -30.75 -20.86
C ASN A 43 -22.70 -30.39 -19.89
N GLY A 44 -22.68 -29.15 -19.33
CA GLY A 44 -21.67 -28.69 -18.39
C GLY A 44 -20.34 -28.24 -19.02
N LYS A 45 -20.16 -28.37 -20.34
CA LYS A 45 -18.94 -28.05 -21.04
C LYS A 45 -18.85 -26.55 -21.33
N PHE A 46 -17.61 -26.08 -21.46
CA PHE A 46 -17.29 -24.69 -21.80
C PHE A 46 -16.70 -24.62 -23.20
N ALA A 47 -17.01 -23.52 -23.91
CA ALA A 47 -16.40 -23.25 -25.19
C ALA A 47 -15.75 -21.89 -25.20
N ARG A 48 -14.79 -21.74 -26.13
CA ARG A 48 -14.21 -20.46 -26.53
C ARG A 48 -14.11 -20.39 -28.05
N VAL A 49 -14.02 -19.18 -28.57
CA VAL A 49 -13.68 -18.93 -29.97
C VAL A 49 -12.22 -18.47 -30.06
N VAL A 50 -11.64 -18.63 -31.25
CA VAL A 50 -10.23 -18.24 -31.50
C VAL A 50 -10.01 -16.79 -31.08
N TYR A 51 -8.94 -16.55 -30.34
CA TYR A 51 -8.54 -15.25 -29.79
C TYR A 51 -9.52 -14.61 -28.78
N ARG A 52 -10.48 -15.35 -28.25
CA ARG A 52 -11.41 -14.86 -27.24
C ARG A 52 -11.61 -15.90 -26.14
N GLU A 53 -11.48 -15.45 -24.90
CA GLU A 53 -11.73 -16.32 -23.74
C GLU A 53 -13.20 -16.23 -23.31
N ASN A 54 -13.69 -17.29 -22.74
CA ASN A 54 -15.04 -17.30 -22.17
C ASN A 54 -15.06 -16.49 -20.85
N PRO A 55 -15.74 -15.34 -20.80
CA PRO A 55 -15.72 -14.48 -19.61
C PRO A 55 -16.32 -15.13 -18.38
N TYR A 56 -17.28 -16.04 -18.55
CA TYR A 56 -17.84 -16.82 -17.44
C TYR A 56 -16.78 -17.75 -16.83
N VAL A 57 -15.98 -18.42 -17.65
CA VAL A 57 -14.87 -19.26 -17.18
C VAL A 57 -13.83 -18.42 -16.45
N LEU A 58 -13.44 -17.27 -17.00
CA LEU A 58 -12.50 -16.37 -16.36
C LEU A 58 -12.96 -15.90 -14.98
N ALA A 59 -14.25 -15.62 -14.84
CA ALA A 59 -14.82 -15.15 -13.60
C ALA A 59 -15.03 -16.25 -12.55
N THR A 60 -15.33 -17.50 -12.96
CA THR A 60 -15.88 -18.52 -12.05
C THR A 60 -15.10 -19.83 -12.00
N GLN A 61 -14.35 -20.19 -13.05
CA GLN A 61 -13.74 -21.52 -13.16
C GLN A 61 -12.22 -21.53 -13.02
N ARG A 62 -11.60 -20.35 -13.00
CA ARG A 62 -10.15 -20.20 -12.96
C ARG A 62 -9.52 -20.45 -11.59
N GLY A 63 -10.32 -20.55 -10.54
CA GLY A 63 -9.83 -20.64 -9.16
C GLY A 63 -9.82 -19.30 -8.45
N TYR A 64 -8.75 -18.99 -7.70
CA TYR A 64 -8.72 -17.75 -6.90
C TYR A 64 -7.31 -17.18 -6.67
N LYS A 65 -7.28 -15.88 -6.45
CA LYS A 65 -6.11 -15.12 -6.00
C LYS A 65 -6.39 -14.55 -4.61
N THR A 66 -5.51 -14.82 -3.67
CA THR A 66 -5.56 -14.22 -2.33
C THR A 66 -4.45 -13.19 -2.22
N THR A 67 -4.80 -11.94 -1.99
CA THR A 67 -3.87 -10.84 -1.72
C THR A 67 -3.93 -10.50 -0.25
N ASN A 68 -2.77 -10.52 0.42
CA ASN A 68 -2.61 -10.12 1.80
C ASN A 68 -1.81 -8.82 1.85
N SER A 69 -2.35 -7.83 2.54
CA SER A 69 -1.69 -6.55 2.75
C SER A 69 -1.66 -6.23 4.24
N SER A 70 -0.54 -5.69 4.68
CA SER A 70 -0.39 -5.22 6.05
C SER A 70 0.21 -3.82 6.06
N LYS A 71 -0.29 -2.98 6.96
CA LYS A 71 0.27 -1.67 7.23
C LYS A 71 0.44 -1.51 8.73
N ILE A 72 1.60 -1.05 9.16
CA ILE A 72 1.90 -0.70 10.55
C ILE A 72 2.42 0.73 10.52
N GLU A 73 1.86 1.56 11.39
CA GLU A 73 2.28 2.92 11.63
C GLU A 73 2.56 3.08 13.11
N SER A 74 3.73 3.57 13.46
CA SER A 74 4.10 3.78 14.85
C SER A 74 4.73 5.15 15.06
N LEU A 75 4.41 5.76 16.18
CA LEU A 75 4.98 7.03 16.60
C LEU A 75 5.31 6.96 18.08
N PHE A 76 6.55 7.26 18.40
CA PHE A 76 7.05 7.45 19.73
C PHE A 76 7.49 8.91 19.89
N ALA A 77 6.99 9.60 20.91
CA ALA A 77 7.40 10.96 21.24
C ALA A 77 7.75 11.06 22.71
N LEU A 78 8.90 11.69 22.98
CA LEU A 78 9.41 12.03 24.29
C LEU A 78 9.44 13.54 24.43
N GLU A 79 8.76 14.08 25.43
CA GLU A 79 8.89 15.48 25.82
C GLU A 79 9.50 15.53 27.23
N GLN A 80 10.61 16.27 27.36
CA GLN A 80 11.36 16.40 28.60
C GLN A 80 11.57 17.87 28.95
N ASP A 81 11.12 18.24 30.13
CA ASP A 81 11.45 19.54 30.71
C ASP A 81 12.88 19.49 31.30
N LEU A 82 13.74 20.32 30.78
CA LEU A 82 15.16 20.37 31.15
C LEU A 82 15.47 21.48 32.16
N LYS A 83 14.51 21.77 33.06
CA LYS A 83 14.69 22.78 34.13
C LYS A 83 15.93 22.55 35.00
N PHE A 84 16.40 21.29 35.11
CA PHE A 84 17.60 20.96 35.85
C PHE A 84 18.90 21.51 35.20
N ILE A 85 18.86 21.79 33.89
CA ILE A 85 19.95 22.45 33.18
C ILE A 85 19.74 23.98 33.23
N THR A 86 18.57 24.44 32.74
CA THR A 86 18.18 25.83 32.80
C THR A 86 16.66 26.00 32.72
N SER A 87 16.13 26.98 33.47
CA SER A 87 14.69 27.24 33.44
C SER A 87 14.24 27.71 32.05
N GLY A 88 13.17 27.13 31.54
CA GLY A 88 12.62 27.46 30.23
C GLY A 88 13.10 26.58 29.09
N LEU A 89 14.05 25.66 29.32
CA LEU A 89 14.54 24.72 28.32
C LEU A 89 13.67 23.47 28.29
N LYS A 90 13.28 23.04 27.08
CA LYS A 90 12.54 21.79 26.84
C LYS A 90 13.18 21.06 25.66
N PHE A 91 13.09 19.75 25.71
CA PHE A 91 13.45 18.85 24.64
C PHE A 91 12.23 18.08 24.18
N LYS A 92 12.08 17.90 22.87
CA LYS A 92 11.12 16.98 22.27
C LYS A 92 11.85 16.13 21.24
N GLY A 93 11.74 14.81 21.41
CA GLY A 93 12.19 13.82 20.42
C GLY A 93 11.00 13.09 19.86
N THR A 94 10.97 12.87 18.55
CA THR A 94 9.92 12.09 17.86
C THR A 94 10.59 11.06 16.97
N PHE A 95 10.13 9.82 17.08
CA PHE A 95 10.51 8.73 16.20
C PHE A 95 9.24 8.12 15.62
N SER A 96 9.22 7.93 14.29
CA SER A 96 8.13 7.24 13.61
C SER A 96 8.71 6.15 12.71
N PHE A 97 8.01 5.03 12.68
CA PHE A 97 8.30 3.92 11.79
C PHE A 97 7.00 3.46 11.13
N ASP A 98 6.97 3.49 9.82
CA ASP A 98 5.85 3.05 9.01
C ASP A 98 6.32 1.93 8.07
N SER A 99 5.53 0.89 7.94
CA SER A 99 5.80 -0.21 7.03
C SER A 99 4.51 -0.67 6.36
N TYR A 100 4.57 -0.84 5.07
CA TYR A 100 3.53 -1.47 4.26
C TYR A 100 4.13 -2.68 3.54
N SER A 101 3.40 -3.78 3.52
CA SER A 101 3.75 -4.95 2.70
C SER A 101 2.51 -5.53 2.04
N SER A 102 2.67 -6.06 0.84
CA SER A 102 1.63 -6.75 0.10
C SER A 102 2.23 -7.94 -0.64
N ASN A 103 1.55 -9.08 -0.55
CA ASN A 103 1.89 -10.28 -1.29
C ASN A 103 0.62 -10.94 -1.79
N TYR A 104 0.75 -11.82 -2.79
CA TYR A 104 -0.38 -12.61 -3.23
C TYR A 104 0.01 -14.03 -3.57
N VAL A 105 -0.99 -14.91 -3.45
CA VAL A 105 -0.92 -16.30 -3.87
C VAL A 105 -2.07 -16.55 -4.82
N THR A 106 -1.74 -17.09 -5.99
CA THR A 106 -2.70 -17.51 -7.00
C THR A 106 -2.82 -19.02 -6.98
N ARG A 107 -4.04 -19.48 -6.95
CA ARG A 107 -4.42 -20.89 -7.11
C ARG A 107 -5.36 -20.99 -8.31
N ALA A 108 -4.80 -21.36 -9.45
CA ALA A 108 -5.51 -21.30 -10.72
C ALA A 108 -5.47 -22.62 -11.46
N LYS A 109 -6.49 -22.87 -12.28
CA LYS A 109 -6.58 -23.97 -13.23
C LYS A 109 -7.34 -23.53 -14.47
N TRP A 110 -7.22 -24.26 -15.54
CA TRP A 110 -8.14 -24.22 -16.66
C TRP A 110 -9.09 -25.42 -16.61
N PRO A 111 -10.39 -25.25 -16.88
CA PRO A 111 -11.25 -26.37 -17.22
C PRO A 111 -10.99 -26.78 -18.67
N ASP A 112 -11.50 -27.95 -19.07
CA ASP A 112 -11.56 -28.34 -20.48
C ASP A 112 -12.30 -27.28 -21.29
N MET A 113 -11.70 -26.79 -22.36
CA MET A 113 -12.31 -25.83 -23.26
C MET A 113 -12.48 -26.45 -24.65
N TYR A 114 -13.61 -26.26 -25.24
CA TYR A 114 -13.99 -26.84 -26.53
C TYR A 114 -14.23 -25.73 -27.56
N ASN A 115 -14.06 -26.03 -28.83
CA ASN A 115 -14.65 -25.20 -29.87
C ASN A 115 -16.21 -25.26 -29.75
N PRO A 116 -16.92 -24.19 -30.18
CA PRO A 116 -18.37 -24.12 -30.10
C PRO A 116 -19.07 -25.38 -30.64
N ALA A 117 -20.27 -25.69 -30.10
CA ALA A 117 -21.03 -26.82 -30.53
C ALA A 117 -21.41 -26.74 -32.03
N VAL A 118 -21.26 -27.84 -32.71
CA VAL A 118 -21.53 -27.96 -34.17
C VAL A 118 -22.91 -28.51 -34.49
N GLY A 119 -23.71 -28.90 -33.47
CA GLY A 119 -25.06 -29.43 -33.66
C GLY A 119 -25.47 -30.42 -32.56
N ARG A 120 -26.43 -31.26 -32.87
CA ARG A 120 -26.90 -32.33 -32.00
C ARG A 120 -26.85 -33.69 -32.69
N ASN A 121 -26.70 -34.73 -31.92
CA ASN A 121 -26.85 -36.08 -32.41
C ASN A 121 -28.35 -36.29 -32.79
N ALA A 122 -28.60 -36.72 -34.02
CA ALA A 122 -29.96 -36.91 -34.53
C ALA A 122 -30.77 -38.01 -33.80
N VAL A 123 -30.07 -38.97 -33.18
CA VAL A 123 -30.70 -40.10 -32.49
C VAL A 123 -30.83 -39.83 -30.98
N THR A 124 -29.77 -39.37 -30.33
CA THR A 124 -29.74 -39.17 -28.86
C THR A 124 -30.14 -37.77 -28.42
N GLY A 125 -30.17 -36.80 -29.35
CA GLY A 125 -30.39 -35.37 -29.02
C GLY A 125 -29.25 -34.69 -28.30
N GLU A 126 -28.18 -35.42 -27.99
CA GLU A 126 -27.01 -34.88 -27.25
C GLU A 126 -26.27 -33.81 -28.03
N LEU A 127 -25.75 -32.80 -27.34
CA LEU A 127 -24.93 -31.74 -27.92
C LEU A 127 -23.59 -32.27 -28.42
N LYS A 128 -23.30 -32.00 -29.68
CA LYS A 128 -22.06 -32.36 -30.34
C LYS A 128 -21.10 -31.14 -30.27
N MET A 129 -20.17 -31.19 -29.30
CA MET A 129 -19.17 -30.16 -29.16
C MET A 129 -18.16 -30.19 -30.31
N GLY A 130 -17.58 -29.05 -30.63
CA GLY A 130 -16.38 -29.00 -31.46
C GLY A 130 -15.18 -29.69 -30.80
N ALA A 131 -14.04 -29.69 -31.46
CA ALA A 131 -12.84 -30.33 -30.93
C ALA A 131 -12.42 -29.72 -29.58
N LEU A 132 -11.79 -30.54 -28.74
CA LEU A 132 -11.10 -30.07 -27.54
C LEU A 132 -10.02 -29.07 -27.97
N ASP A 133 -10.06 -27.87 -27.43
CA ASP A 133 -9.12 -26.78 -27.74
C ASP A 133 -8.06 -26.63 -26.66
N THR A 134 -8.47 -26.72 -25.42
CA THR A 134 -7.58 -26.66 -24.26
C THR A 134 -7.91 -27.82 -23.32
N GLU A 135 -6.91 -28.64 -23.03
CA GLU A 135 -7.01 -29.69 -22.01
C GLU A 135 -6.89 -29.03 -20.63
N GLY A 136 -7.88 -29.26 -19.80
CA GLY A 136 -7.98 -28.71 -18.46
C GLY A 136 -7.12 -29.45 -17.43
N GLN A 137 -7.13 -28.93 -16.22
CA GLN A 137 -6.47 -29.53 -15.06
C GLN A 137 -7.49 -29.76 -13.95
N ASP A 138 -7.41 -30.93 -13.30
CA ASP A 138 -8.30 -31.26 -12.17
C ASP A 138 -7.85 -30.62 -10.85
N TYR A 139 -6.62 -30.14 -10.78
CA TYR A 139 -6.05 -29.53 -9.58
C TYR A 139 -5.77 -28.03 -9.78
N LEU A 140 -5.79 -27.29 -8.68
CA LEU A 140 -5.36 -25.89 -8.65
C LEU A 140 -3.84 -25.79 -8.57
N GLY A 141 -3.22 -25.19 -9.56
CA GLY A 141 -1.82 -24.82 -9.54
C GLY A 141 -1.52 -23.83 -8.41
N TYR A 142 -0.23 -23.60 -8.15
CA TYR A 142 0.24 -22.67 -7.15
C TYR A 142 1.23 -21.70 -7.77
N GLU A 143 0.97 -20.41 -7.61
CA GLU A 143 1.88 -19.35 -7.98
C GLU A 143 1.95 -18.32 -6.85
N LYS A 144 3.15 -18.05 -6.39
CA LYS A 144 3.41 -16.93 -5.47
C LYS A 144 3.85 -15.72 -6.28
N GLY A 145 3.14 -14.63 -6.15
CA GLY A 145 3.52 -13.37 -6.77
C GLY A 145 4.64 -12.66 -6.02
N SER A 146 5.19 -11.65 -6.66
CA SER A 146 6.23 -10.80 -6.06
C SER A 146 5.70 -10.06 -4.85
N ASP A 147 6.51 -10.07 -3.80
CA ASP A 147 6.27 -9.27 -2.61
C ASP A 147 6.59 -7.80 -2.96
N TRP A 148 5.71 -6.90 -2.55
CA TRP A 148 5.92 -5.46 -2.69
C TRP A 148 5.65 -4.78 -1.36
N GLY A 149 6.44 -3.77 -1.06
CA GLY A 149 6.27 -3.01 0.17
C GLY A 149 7.16 -1.79 0.22
N ASN A 150 6.91 -0.97 1.22
CA ASN A 150 7.74 0.17 1.54
C ASN A 150 7.85 0.33 3.05
N ARG A 151 8.87 1.05 3.46
CA ARG A 151 9.07 1.44 4.84
C ARG A 151 9.60 2.87 4.92
N SER A 152 9.15 3.57 5.94
CA SER A 152 9.58 4.91 6.24
C SER A 152 10.02 4.99 7.70
N THR A 153 11.16 5.63 7.93
CA THR A 153 11.64 5.95 9.26
C THR A 153 11.81 7.46 9.35
N TYR A 154 11.30 8.06 10.40
CA TYR A 154 11.43 9.48 10.67
C TYR A 154 11.95 9.68 12.09
N LEU A 155 12.98 10.51 12.22
CA LEU A 155 13.52 10.95 13.48
C LEU A 155 13.56 12.48 13.51
N GLU A 156 13.06 13.06 14.58
CA GLU A 156 13.10 14.50 14.83
C GLU A 156 13.51 14.77 16.26
N PHE A 157 14.32 15.80 16.45
CA PHE A 157 14.54 16.38 17.75
C PHE A 157 14.31 17.89 17.70
N ASN A 158 13.86 18.44 18.81
CA ASN A 158 13.60 19.86 18.98
C ASN A 158 14.02 20.27 20.38
N PHE A 159 14.87 21.30 20.47
CA PHE A 159 15.17 22.02 21.68
C PHE A 159 14.46 23.36 21.61
N SER A 160 13.68 23.70 22.60
CA SER A 160 13.04 25.00 22.74
C SER A 160 13.39 25.64 24.07
N TYR A 161 13.69 26.91 24.02
CA TYR A 161 14.02 27.72 25.18
C TYR A 161 13.15 28.96 25.18
N ASN A 162 12.46 29.20 26.27
CA ASN A 162 11.67 30.40 26.46
C ASN A 162 11.90 30.90 27.89
N ARG A 163 12.36 32.17 28.03
CA ARG A 163 12.60 32.78 29.32
C ARG A 163 12.39 34.27 29.31
N ILE A 164 11.82 34.78 30.39
CA ILE A 164 11.70 36.21 30.69
C ILE A 164 12.73 36.57 31.77
N LEU A 165 13.66 37.46 31.45
CA LEU A 165 14.68 37.95 32.35
C LEU A 165 14.38 39.40 32.75
N ALA A 166 14.57 39.71 34.02
CA ALA A 166 14.38 41.07 34.57
C ALA A 166 13.04 41.71 34.17
N LYS A 167 11.99 40.91 33.92
CA LYS A 167 10.63 41.33 33.51
C LYS A 167 10.57 42.15 32.21
N LYS A 168 11.66 42.33 31.51
CA LYS A 168 11.75 43.17 30.31
C LYS A 168 12.37 42.48 29.10
N HIS A 169 13.14 41.41 29.32
CA HIS A 169 13.87 40.71 28.26
C HIS A 169 13.22 39.33 28.04
N THR A 170 12.52 39.15 26.96
CA THR A 170 12.01 37.85 26.56
C THR A 170 12.95 37.26 25.51
N ILE A 171 13.45 36.07 25.79
CA ILE A 171 14.27 35.26 24.87
C ILE A 171 13.46 34.03 24.48
N ASP A 172 13.30 33.81 23.20
CA ASP A 172 12.74 32.61 22.62
C ASP A 172 13.70 32.02 21.60
N ALA A 173 14.09 30.77 21.78
CA ALA A 173 15.02 30.11 20.88
C ALA A 173 14.51 28.69 20.60
N MET A 174 14.67 28.22 19.37
CA MET A 174 14.36 26.87 18.92
C MET A 174 15.48 26.37 18.04
N PHE A 175 15.86 25.12 18.23
CA PHE A 175 16.73 24.39 17.33
C PHE A 175 16.16 22.99 17.11
N MET A 176 15.97 22.61 15.84
CA MET A 176 15.47 21.31 15.46
C MET A 176 16.32 20.65 14.39
N GLY A 177 16.31 19.33 14.40
CA GLY A 177 16.86 18.53 13.32
C GLY A 177 15.95 17.36 13.02
N ASN A 178 15.91 16.97 11.77
CA ASN A 178 15.14 15.82 11.34
C ASN A 178 15.91 14.96 10.34
N TRP A 179 15.58 13.67 10.32
CA TRP A 179 16.00 12.68 9.33
C TRP A 179 14.81 11.88 8.88
N ARG A 180 14.70 11.68 7.59
CA ARG A 180 13.76 10.77 6.98
C ARG A 180 14.50 9.79 6.09
N ASN A 181 14.15 8.52 6.21
CA ASN A 181 14.58 7.46 5.31
C ASN A 181 13.35 6.75 4.77
N TYR A 182 13.19 6.73 3.46
CA TYR A 182 12.10 6.04 2.78
C TYR A 182 12.66 5.03 1.78
N ASP A 183 12.22 3.78 1.89
CA ASP A 183 12.67 2.66 1.08
C ASP A 183 11.43 1.97 0.48
N ASP A 184 11.34 1.94 -0.82
CA ASP A 184 10.29 1.24 -1.58
C ASP A 184 10.78 -0.08 -2.20
N GLY A 185 12.01 -0.48 -1.90
CA GLY A 185 12.65 -1.68 -2.41
C GLY A 185 13.09 -1.60 -3.87
N SER A 186 12.91 -0.47 -4.55
CA SER A 186 13.20 -0.35 -6.00
C SER A 186 14.68 -0.06 -6.30
N LYS A 187 15.33 0.79 -5.50
CA LYS A 187 16.71 1.25 -5.68
C LYS A 187 17.36 1.59 -4.34
N GLN A 188 18.06 2.72 -4.30
CA GLN A 188 18.56 3.27 -3.05
C GLN A 188 17.45 3.98 -2.28
N PRO A 189 17.41 3.85 -0.95
CA PRO A 189 16.47 4.58 -0.13
C PRO A 189 16.59 6.10 -0.28
N TYR A 190 15.47 6.79 -0.31
CA TYR A 190 15.41 8.24 -0.29
C TYR A 190 15.72 8.73 1.13
N ARG A 191 16.74 9.56 1.28
CA ARG A 191 17.17 10.11 2.55
C ARG A 191 17.08 11.62 2.53
N ASN A 192 16.42 12.19 3.52
CA ASN A 192 16.34 13.63 3.70
C ASN A 192 16.77 13.96 5.12
N GLN A 193 17.53 15.03 5.26
CA GLN A 193 17.92 15.56 6.56
C GLN A 193 17.78 17.08 6.56
N GLY A 194 17.42 17.62 7.70
CA GLY A 194 17.26 19.05 7.83
C GLY A 194 17.61 19.53 9.23
N PHE A 195 18.06 20.75 9.28
CA PHE A 195 18.28 21.51 10.52
C PHE A 195 17.62 22.87 10.38
N ALA A 196 16.96 23.32 11.43
CA ALA A 196 16.35 24.64 11.48
C ALA A 196 16.56 25.27 12.86
N GLY A 197 16.69 26.56 12.88
CA GLY A 197 16.75 27.29 14.12
C GLY A 197 16.09 28.66 14.02
N ARG A 198 15.53 29.06 15.14
CA ARG A 198 14.94 30.39 15.34
C ARG A 198 15.45 30.96 16.66
N PHE A 199 15.76 32.23 16.62
CA PHE A 199 16.07 33.02 17.79
C PHE A 199 15.26 34.30 17.74
N SER A 200 14.56 34.62 18.81
CA SER A 200 13.80 35.86 18.96
C SER A 200 14.13 36.52 20.30
N TYR A 201 14.36 37.82 20.24
CA TYR A 201 14.58 38.66 21.41
C TYR A 201 13.58 39.79 21.42
N ASN A 202 12.94 40.01 22.55
CA ASN A 202 11.97 41.07 22.74
C ASN A 202 12.32 41.85 24.01
N TYR A 203 12.54 43.16 23.84
CA TYR A 203 12.82 44.08 24.94
C TYR A 203 11.57 44.91 25.25
N ALA A 204 10.99 44.66 26.43
CA ALA A 204 9.89 45.42 27.02
C ALA A 204 8.69 45.59 26.07
N SER A 205 8.49 44.65 25.11
CA SER A 205 7.49 44.70 24.05
C SER A 205 7.60 45.88 23.09
N LYS A 206 8.75 46.58 23.12
CA LYS A 206 9.04 47.76 22.29
C LYS A 206 9.97 47.45 21.11
N TYR A 207 10.94 46.59 21.32
CA TYR A 207 11.95 46.23 20.32
C TYR A 207 11.97 44.71 20.19
N ILE A 208 11.82 44.23 18.98
CA ILE A 208 11.80 42.80 18.66
C ILE A 208 12.84 42.57 17.56
N ALA A 209 13.72 41.61 17.76
CA ALA A 209 14.64 41.11 16.75
C ALA A 209 14.44 39.60 16.61
N GLU A 210 14.38 39.10 15.37
CA GLU A 210 14.23 37.68 15.06
C GLU A 210 15.26 37.27 14.00
N PHE A 211 15.84 36.07 14.20
CA PHE A 211 16.75 35.44 13.28
C PHE A 211 16.30 34.00 13.05
N ASN A 212 16.17 33.59 11.78
CA ASN A 212 15.79 32.26 11.36
C ASN A 212 16.84 31.71 10.40
N PHE A 213 17.11 30.42 10.50
CA PHE A 213 17.89 29.69 9.51
C PHE A 213 17.31 28.29 9.28
N GLY A 214 17.57 27.76 8.10
CA GLY A 214 17.22 26.39 7.73
C GLY A 214 18.21 25.82 6.73
N TYR A 215 18.50 24.54 6.88
CA TYR A 215 19.31 23.75 5.95
C TYR A 215 18.62 22.43 5.68
N ASN A 216 18.48 22.06 4.40
CA ASN A 216 17.95 20.78 3.96
C ASN A 216 18.96 20.13 3.02
N GLY A 217 19.18 18.84 3.22
CA GLY A 217 20.01 18.00 2.38
C GLY A 217 19.29 16.69 2.03
N SER A 218 19.57 16.13 0.86
CA SER A 218 19.08 14.84 0.38
C SER A 218 20.22 14.03 -0.23
#